data_5e0720665d4448b4684a614733a5e0a0
#
_entry.id   5e0720665d4448b4684a614733a5e0a0
#
_cell.length_a   1.000
_cell.length_b   1.000
_cell.length_c   1.000
_cell.angle_alpha   90.00
_cell.angle_beta   90.00
_cell.angle_gamma   90.00
#
_symmetry.space_group_name_H-M   'P 1'
#
loop_
_entity.id
_entity.type
_entity.pdbx_description
1 polymer ?
#
loop_
_entity_poly.entity_id
_entity_poly.type
_entity_poly.pdbx_seq_one_letter_code
_entity_poly.pdbx_strand_id
1 'polypeptide(L)'
;LNNLFQDKVPNEMCTALTDCEMIGIPRDLIEYLCKNHEEIFVKLFSLLSETQCQHIEYNMALTSKLAKERVTKILRYLCQTVGYDHDEFYEIKHFMTIQLLSDMAGISRETTSHIINELKEEKILFKNSKNWLVSKDL
;
A
#
# COMPACT_ATOMS: atom_id res chain seq x y z
N LEU A 1 -2.59 3.83 -13.55
CA LEU A 1 -1.66 3.48 -14.66
C LEU A 1 -2.04 2.17 -15.37
N ASN A 2 -2.63 1.19 -14.67
CA ASN A 2 -2.92 -0.15 -15.23
C ASN A 2 -3.77 -0.14 -16.51
N ASN A 3 -4.57 0.89 -16.73
CA ASN A 3 -5.46 1.01 -17.90
C ASN A 3 -5.04 2.10 -18.89
N LEU A 4 -3.82 2.64 -18.76
CA LEU A 4 -3.36 3.76 -19.58
C LEU A 4 -3.43 3.47 -21.09
N PHE A 5 -3.11 2.22 -21.48
CA PHE A 5 -3.08 1.78 -22.88
C PHE A 5 -4.22 0.79 -23.24
N GLN A 6 -5.24 0.68 -22.40
CA GLN A 6 -6.40 -0.16 -22.64
C GLN A 6 -7.63 0.69 -22.95
N ASP A 7 -8.45 0.24 -23.90
CA ASP A 7 -9.73 0.90 -24.24
C ASP A 7 -10.89 0.50 -23.31
N LYS A 8 -10.57 -0.18 -22.20
CA LYS A 8 -11.57 -0.59 -21.22
C LYS A 8 -11.71 0.46 -20.12
N VAL A 9 -12.94 0.77 -19.77
CA VAL A 9 -13.24 1.55 -18.57
C VAL A 9 -12.75 0.77 -17.35
N PRO A 10 -11.93 1.36 -16.48
CA PRO A 10 -11.49 0.68 -15.26
C PRO A 10 -12.70 0.30 -14.41
N ASN A 11 -12.74 -0.94 -13.97
CA ASN A 11 -13.74 -1.42 -13.01
C ASN A 11 -13.19 -1.30 -11.56
N GLU A 12 -12.32 -0.31 -11.35
CA GLU A 12 -11.65 -0.06 -10.09
C GLU A 12 -12.18 1.25 -9.50
N MET A 13 -12.43 1.23 -8.20
CA MET A 13 -12.81 2.42 -7.44
C MET A 13 -11.59 2.89 -6.65
N CYS A 14 -11.22 4.16 -6.82
CA CYS A 14 -10.13 4.78 -6.08
C CYS A 14 -10.71 5.74 -5.04
N THR A 15 -10.40 5.52 -3.79
CA THR A 15 -10.86 6.36 -2.67
C THR A 15 -9.69 7.03 -2.00
N ALA A 16 -9.75 8.36 -1.85
CA ALA A 16 -8.77 9.11 -1.09
C ALA A 16 -8.92 8.82 0.41
N LEU A 17 -7.84 8.42 1.07
CA LEU A 17 -7.78 8.19 2.51
C LEU A 17 -7.31 9.42 3.30
N THR A 18 -6.72 10.38 2.61
CA THR A 18 -6.24 11.65 3.13
C THR A 18 -6.56 12.76 2.13
N ASP A 19 -6.32 14.01 2.50
CA ASP A 19 -6.35 15.11 1.54
C ASP A 19 -5.33 14.85 0.44
N CYS A 20 -5.77 14.95 -0.82
CA CYS A 20 -4.96 14.66 -2.01
C CYS A 20 -5.01 15.83 -2.98
N GLU A 21 -3.86 16.16 -3.52
CA GLU A 21 -3.73 17.01 -4.68
C GLU A 21 -3.46 16.14 -5.91
N MET A 22 -4.26 16.29 -6.97
CA MET A 22 -4.17 15.44 -8.16
C MET A 22 -4.00 16.29 -9.41
N ILE A 23 -3.14 15.81 -10.30
CA ILE A 23 -2.96 16.39 -11.64
C ILE A 23 -3.50 15.39 -12.66
N GLY A 24 -4.50 15.80 -13.43
CA GLY A 24 -5.03 15.03 -14.56
C GLY A 24 -4.18 15.25 -15.80
N ILE A 25 -3.65 14.17 -16.37
CA ILE A 25 -2.88 14.22 -17.62
C ILE A 25 -3.69 13.48 -18.70
N PRO A 26 -4.00 14.14 -19.85
CA PRO A 26 -4.69 13.49 -20.96
C PRO A 26 -3.88 12.32 -21.52
N ARG A 27 -4.58 11.24 -21.92
CA ARG A 27 -3.97 10.01 -22.45
C ARG A 27 -3.13 10.28 -23.70
N ASP A 28 -3.67 11.05 -24.64
CA ASP A 28 -3.02 11.40 -25.89
C ASP A 28 -1.72 12.19 -25.67
N LEU A 29 -1.66 13.03 -24.63
CA LEU A 29 -0.40 13.70 -24.24
C LEU A 29 0.63 12.67 -23.75
N ILE A 30 0.24 11.71 -22.93
CA ILE A 30 1.15 10.65 -22.47
C ILE A 30 1.64 9.80 -23.64
N GLU A 31 0.75 9.40 -24.55
CA GLU A 31 1.12 8.66 -25.75
C GLU A 31 2.08 9.43 -26.65
N TYR A 32 1.84 10.72 -26.84
CA TYR A 32 2.73 11.62 -27.58
C TYR A 32 4.11 11.68 -26.92
N LEU A 33 4.15 11.91 -25.61
CA LEU A 33 5.40 12.00 -24.87
C LEU A 33 6.20 10.68 -24.93
N CYS A 34 5.55 9.53 -24.75
CA CYS A 34 6.21 8.24 -24.84
C CYS A 34 6.78 7.93 -26.25
N LYS A 35 6.13 8.41 -27.32
CA LYS A 35 6.60 8.24 -28.68
C LYS A 35 7.80 9.13 -29.04
N ASN A 36 7.92 10.29 -28.43
CA ASN A 36 8.93 11.28 -28.76
C ASN A 36 10.06 11.39 -27.73
N HIS A 37 9.90 10.78 -26.54
CA HIS A 37 10.84 10.82 -25.41
C HIS A 37 10.99 9.45 -24.78
N GLU A 38 12.02 8.72 -25.18
CA GLU A 38 12.28 7.38 -24.71
C GLU A 38 12.44 7.29 -23.19
N GLU A 39 13.05 8.29 -22.58
CA GLU A 39 13.24 8.38 -21.13
C GLU A 39 11.91 8.42 -20.36
N ILE A 40 10.86 9.03 -20.92
CA ILE A 40 9.53 9.06 -20.33
C ILE A 40 8.89 7.68 -20.39
N PHE A 41 9.02 7.01 -21.54
CA PHE A 41 8.52 5.65 -21.70
C PHE A 41 9.19 4.68 -20.72
N VAL A 42 10.53 4.72 -20.62
CA VAL A 42 11.29 3.88 -19.68
C VAL A 42 10.86 4.14 -18.23
N LYS A 43 10.69 5.40 -17.85
CA LYS A 43 10.26 5.76 -16.50
C LYS A 43 8.84 5.29 -16.18
N LEU A 44 7.90 5.43 -17.11
CA LEU A 44 6.54 4.91 -16.95
C LEU A 44 6.53 3.39 -16.85
N PHE A 45 7.32 2.70 -17.65
CA PHE A 45 7.44 1.25 -17.61
C PHE A 45 8.02 0.76 -16.27
N SER A 46 9.05 1.44 -15.76
CA SER A 46 9.61 1.15 -14.43
C SER A 46 8.55 1.33 -13.33
N LEU A 47 7.78 2.40 -13.39
CA LEU A 47 6.71 2.67 -12.42
C LEU A 47 5.60 1.60 -12.45
N LEU A 48 5.22 1.16 -13.66
CA LEU A 48 4.27 0.06 -13.83
C LEU A 48 4.81 -1.25 -13.26
N SER A 49 6.07 -1.57 -13.55
CA SER A 49 6.72 -2.77 -13.05
C SER A 49 6.79 -2.78 -11.52
N GLU A 50 7.17 -1.66 -10.92
CA GLU A 50 7.19 -1.51 -9.46
C GLU A 50 5.79 -1.69 -8.85
N THR A 51 4.78 -1.06 -9.42
CA THR A 51 3.39 -1.21 -8.98
C THR A 51 2.92 -2.67 -9.08
N GLN A 52 3.30 -3.38 -10.14
CA GLN A 52 2.97 -4.80 -10.28
C GLN A 52 3.67 -5.66 -9.22
N CYS A 53 4.93 -5.41 -8.92
CA CYS A 53 5.63 -6.10 -7.83
C CYS A 53 4.92 -5.90 -6.49
N GLN A 54 4.55 -4.67 -6.18
CA GLN A 54 3.79 -4.34 -4.96
C GLN A 54 2.44 -5.06 -4.90
N HIS A 55 1.70 -5.15 -6.01
CA HIS A 55 0.45 -5.91 -6.07
C HIS A 55 0.67 -7.41 -5.85
N ILE A 56 1.75 -7.98 -6.39
CA ILE A 56 2.11 -9.38 -6.18
C ILE A 56 2.41 -9.63 -4.70
N GLU A 57 3.20 -8.77 -4.05
CA GLU A 57 3.51 -8.88 -2.62
C GLU A 57 2.25 -8.82 -1.75
N TYR A 58 1.35 -7.89 -2.03
CA TYR A 58 0.07 -7.80 -1.34
C TYR A 58 -0.78 -9.06 -1.54
N ASN A 59 -0.89 -9.56 -2.77
CA ASN A 59 -1.62 -10.78 -3.06
C ASN A 59 -1.01 -12.00 -2.36
N MET A 60 0.32 -12.10 -2.32
CA MET A 60 1.01 -13.15 -1.55
C MET A 60 0.73 -13.04 -0.05
N ALA A 61 0.63 -11.83 0.51
CA ALA A 61 0.22 -11.64 1.89
C ALA A 61 -1.17 -12.22 2.14
N LEU A 62 -2.14 -11.97 1.25
CA LEU A 62 -3.51 -12.48 1.35
C LEU A 62 -3.63 -14.00 1.30
N THR A 63 -2.68 -14.70 0.67
CA THR A 63 -2.67 -16.18 0.61
C THR A 63 -2.18 -16.84 1.90
N SER A 64 -1.67 -16.07 2.87
CA SER A 64 -1.22 -16.61 4.16
C SER A 64 -2.36 -17.27 4.92
N LYS A 65 -2.13 -18.51 5.40
CA LYS A 65 -3.15 -19.31 6.09
C LYS A 65 -3.51 -18.75 7.47
N LEU A 66 -2.52 -18.26 8.19
CA LEU A 66 -2.70 -17.71 9.53
C LEU A 66 -3.04 -16.21 9.46
N ALA A 67 -4.08 -15.82 10.18
CA ALA A 67 -4.53 -14.43 10.23
C ALA A 67 -3.42 -13.48 10.71
N LYS A 68 -2.64 -13.87 11.72
CA LYS A 68 -1.52 -13.09 12.24
C LYS A 68 -0.45 -12.87 11.17
N GLU A 69 -0.04 -13.94 10.48
CA GLU A 69 0.94 -13.86 9.40
C GLU A 69 0.46 -12.93 8.27
N ARG A 70 -0.83 -13.02 7.92
CA ARG A 70 -1.44 -12.16 6.90
C ARG A 70 -1.38 -10.70 7.30
N VAL A 71 -1.81 -10.37 8.52
CA VAL A 71 -1.77 -8.99 9.04
C VAL A 71 -0.33 -8.47 9.09
N THR A 72 0.62 -9.27 9.54
CA THR A 72 2.04 -8.90 9.61
C THR A 72 2.61 -8.58 8.23
N LYS A 73 2.34 -9.41 7.22
CA LYS A 73 2.78 -9.17 5.84
C LYS A 73 2.13 -7.92 5.22
N ILE A 74 0.85 -7.69 5.51
CA ILE A 74 0.15 -6.47 5.04
C ILE A 74 0.73 -5.23 5.72
N LEU A 75 1.05 -5.29 7.01
CA LEU A 75 1.73 -4.19 7.70
C LEU A 75 3.10 -3.91 7.08
N ARG A 76 3.88 -4.95 6.78
CA ARG A 76 5.17 -4.80 6.07
C ARG A 76 4.99 -4.13 4.71
N TYR A 77 4.04 -4.58 3.91
CA TYR A 77 3.67 -3.96 2.64
C TYR A 77 3.33 -2.47 2.80
N LEU A 78 2.52 -2.12 3.81
CA LEU A 78 2.16 -0.73 4.09
C LEU A 78 3.37 0.10 4.53
N CYS A 79 4.28 -0.46 5.33
CA CYS A 79 5.51 0.21 5.71
C CYS A 79 6.36 0.57 4.48
N GLN A 80 6.46 -0.32 3.51
CA GLN A 80 7.25 -0.13 2.29
C GLN A 80 6.60 0.83 1.30
N THR A 81 5.27 0.87 1.24
CA THR A 81 4.54 1.65 0.22
C THR A 81 4.13 3.04 0.68
N VAL A 82 3.73 3.19 1.93
CA VAL A 82 3.19 4.45 2.49
C VAL A 82 3.81 4.85 3.82
N GLY A 83 4.73 4.03 4.35
CA GLY A 83 5.44 4.31 5.59
C GLY A 83 6.54 5.35 5.40
N TYR A 84 6.77 6.14 6.43
CA TYR A 84 7.93 7.03 6.52
C TYR A 84 9.04 6.29 7.25
N ASP A 85 10.22 6.24 6.64
CA ASP A 85 11.39 5.57 7.20
C ASP A 85 12.02 6.41 8.31
N HIS A 86 12.14 5.83 9.49
CA HIS A 86 12.93 6.31 10.61
C HIS A 86 13.98 5.27 10.98
N ASP A 87 14.96 5.61 11.82
CA ASP A 87 16.11 4.75 12.10
C ASP A 87 15.73 3.31 12.49
N GLU A 88 14.83 3.13 13.45
CA GLU A 88 14.41 1.81 13.97
C GLU A 88 12.99 1.42 13.59
N PHE A 89 12.19 2.36 13.07
CA PHE A 89 10.77 2.17 12.83
C PHE A 89 10.33 2.72 11.47
N TYR A 90 9.23 2.17 10.97
CA TYR A 90 8.41 2.83 9.96
C TYR A 90 7.25 3.53 10.64
N GLU A 91 6.97 4.77 10.27
CA GLU A 91 5.80 5.51 10.73
C GLU A 91 4.71 5.49 9.66
N ILE A 92 3.54 4.93 10.01
CA ILE A 92 2.32 5.00 9.20
C ILE A 92 1.41 6.07 9.81
N LYS A 93 1.07 7.07 9.01
CA LYS A 93 0.26 8.22 9.46
C LYS A 93 -1.17 7.85 9.82
N HIS A 94 -1.87 8.81 10.38
CA HIS A 94 -3.18 8.74 11.04
C HIS A 94 -4.34 8.13 10.21
N PHE A 95 -4.20 7.95 8.90
CA PHE A 95 -5.25 7.30 8.09
C PHE A 95 -5.40 5.81 8.40
N MET A 96 -4.38 5.18 9.01
CA MET A 96 -4.41 3.76 9.34
C MET A 96 -5.31 3.50 10.53
N THR A 97 -6.34 2.69 10.31
CA THR A 97 -7.28 2.23 11.33
C THR A 97 -7.31 0.71 11.39
N ILE A 98 -7.79 0.16 12.53
CA ILE A 98 -8.03 -1.29 12.65
C ILE A 98 -9.05 -1.75 11.61
N GLN A 99 -10.07 -0.93 11.30
CA GLN A 99 -11.06 -1.25 10.28
C GLN A 99 -10.41 -1.36 8.90
N LEU A 100 -9.64 -0.37 8.49
CA LEU A 100 -8.94 -0.40 7.19
C LEU A 100 -8.03 -1.63 7.08
N LEU A 101 -7.27 -1.94 8.15
CA LEU A 101 -6.39 -3.12 8.15
C LEU A 101 -7.18 -4.43 8.10
N SER A 102 -8.35 -4.51 8.77
CA SER A 102 -9.22 -5.69 8.71
C SER A 102 -9.81 -5.90 7.31
N ASP A 103 -10.23 -4.81 6.66
CA ASP A 103 -10.75 -4.85 5.29
C ASP A 103 -9.65 -5.28 4.31
N MET A 104 -8.45 -4.75 4.44
CA MET A 104 -7.28 -5.16 3.64
C MET A 104 -6.91 -6.62 3.87
N ALA A 105 -6.98 -7.11 5.09
CA ALA A 105 -6.62 -8.50 5.43
C ALA A 105 -7.74 -9.52 5.17
N GLY A 106 -8.96 -9.05 4.89
CA GLY A 106 -10.14 -9.91 4.69
C GLY A 106 -10.47 -10.75 5.93
N ILE A 107 -10.35 -10.16 7.13
CA ILE A 107 -10.68 -10.79 8.42
C ILE A 107 -11.54 -9.85 9.26
N SER A 108 -12.10 -10.38 10.37
CA SER A 108 -12.94 -9.54 11.23
C SER A 108 -12.12 -8.45 11.96
N ARG A 109 -12.77 -7.35 12.28
CA ARG A 109 -12.18 -6.26 13.06
C ARG A 109 -11.71 -6.74 14.44
N GLU A 110 -12.48 -7.64 15.08
CA GLU A 110 -12.15 -8.20 16.38
C GLU A 110 -10.85 -9.01 16.29
N THR A 111 -10.74 -9.92 15.30
CA THR A 111 -9.53 -10.70 15.06
C THR A 111 -8.33 -9.79 14.80
N THR A 112 -8.51 -8.75 13.97
CA THR A 112 -7.45 -7.78 13.69
C THR A 112 -7.03 -7.04 14.96
N SER A 113 -8.00 -6.60 15.77
CA SER A 113 -7.72 -5.92 17.05
C SER A 113 -6.91 -6.81 18.01
N HIS A 114 -7.24 -8.10 18.08
CA HIS A 114 -6.50 -9.06 18.90
C HIS A 114 -5.04 -9.20 18.43
N ILE A 115 -4.84 -9.39 17.13
CA ILE A 115 -3.51 -9.50 16.52
C ILE A 115 -2.69 -8.22 16.76
N ILE A 116 -3.30 -7.05 16.60
CA ILE A 116 -2.63 -5.76 16.86
C ILE A 116 -2.19 -5.64 18.33
N ASN A 117 -2.97 -6.14 19.27
CA ASN A 117 -2.58 -6.16 20.68
C ASN A 117 -1.42 -7.13 20.94
N GLU A 118 -1.42 -8.32 20.33
CA GLU A 118 -0.27 -9.23 20.38
C GLU A 118 1.01 -8.56 19.82
N LEU A 119 0.93 -7.90 18.65
CA LEU A 119 2.09 -7.22 18.06
C LEU A 119 2.60 -6.06 18.94
N LYS A 120 1.72 -5.42 19.73
CA LYS A 120 2.15 -4.43 20.73
C LYS A 120 2.87 -5.07 21.91
N GLU A 121 2.37 -6.19 22.42
CA GLU A 121 3.01 -6.95 23.50
C GLU A 121 4.40 -7.47 23.07
N GLU A 122 4.53 -7.88 21.82
CA GLU A 122 5.79 -8.28 21.19
C GLU A 122 6.72 -7.11 20.87
N LYS A 123 6.31 -5.86 21.12
CA LYS A 123 7.05 -4.63 20.81
C LYS A 123 7.36 -4.43 19.32
N ILE A 124 6.60 -5.05 18.45
CA ILE A 124 6.69 -4.90 17.00
C ILE A 124 5.91 -3.68 16.54
N LEU A 125 4.81 -3.35 17.22
CA LEU A 125 3.95 -2.22 16.88
C LEU A 125 3.74 -1.33 18.09
N PHE A 126 3.88 -0.01 17.86
CA PHE A 126 3.60 1.01 18.85
C PHE A 126 2.61 2.02 18.29
N LYS A 127 1.85 2.66 19.15
CA LYS A 127 0.96 3.73 18.75
C LYS A 127 1.39 5.02 19.42
N ASN A 128 1.79 5.99 18.62
CA ASN A 128 2.09 7.34 19.10
C ASN A 128 0.98 8.28 18.66
N SER A 129 0.13 8.71 19.63
CA SER A 129 -1.01 9.57 19.35
C SER A 129 -1.93 8.97 18.27
N LYS A 130 -1.85 9.43 17.03
CA LYS A 130 -2.65 8.96 15.89
C LYS A 130 -1.87 8.09 14.92
N ASN A 131 -0.55 8.05 15.03
CA ASN A 131 0.33 7.31 14.08
C ASN A 131 0.67 5.94 14.62
N TRP A 132 0.97 5.02 13.69
CA TRP A 132 1.44 3.69 14.00
C TRP A 132 2.95 3.63 13.73
N LEU A 133 3.71 3.18 14.71
CA LEU A 133 5.13 2.93 14.58
C LEU A 133 5.35 1.42 14.52
N VAL A 134 5.96 0.95 13.45
CA VAL A 134 6.18 -0.46 13.18
C VAL A 134 7.69 -0.72 13.16
N SER A 135 8.16 -1.65 13.98
CA SER A 135 9.57 -2.02 14.02
C SER A 135 10.04 -2.55 12.66
N LYS A 136 11.28 -2.25 12.28
CA LYS A 136 11.92 -2.81 11.08
C LYS A 136 12.19 -4.32 11.18
N ASP A 137 12.13 -4.87 12.40
CA ASP A 137 12.26 -6.31 12.66
C ASP A 137 10.97 -7.11 12.38
N LEU A 138 9.94 -6.46 11.85
CA LEU A 138 8.65 -7.06 11.51
C LEU A 138 8.79 -8.20 10.49
#